data_7926ea1aa766568fdc87b4dd2fa22c72
#
_entry.id   7926ea1aa766568fdc87b4dd2fa22c72
#
_cell.length_a   1.000
_cell.length_b   1.000
_cell.length_c   1.000
_cell.angle_alpha   90.00
_cell.angle_beta   90.00
_cell.angle_gamma   90.00
#
_symmetry.space_group_name_H-M   'P 1'
#
loop_
_entity.id
_entity.type
_entity.pdbx_description
1 polymer ?
#
loop_
_entity_poly.entity_id
_entity_poly.type
_entity_poly.pdbx_seq_one_letter_code
_entity_poly.pdbx_strand_id
1 'polypeptide(L)'
;MERISRRSFLKSAGAAAAVIVAPGCERSGRESARKGARYVFFNADEAAFIEPAVARLIPADETGPGSLEADVPVYIDRQLAGAWGAGADLYRSGPWQSGKPEQGYQLRFTPAELFRTALRAITEDLRKANQGEFAKLKPEKQDEYLRSLESQSRDLGGVPSQIFFESLLEMTIEGFFSDPVYGGNKDMIGWKLIGFPGAYANFYEFVDQHGIAFNRPPMSLSQDASGMVHLHPTNPPEVAQKRR
;
A
#
# COMPACT_ATOMS: atom_id res chain seq x y z
N MET A 1 -31.66 16.95 44.35
CA MET A 1 -30.91 16.44 43.19
C MET A 1 -30.89 17.53 42.13
N GLU A 2 -29.82 18.32 42.11
CA GLU A 2 -29.63 19.38 41.12
C GLU A 2 -29.19 18.81 39.79
N ARG A 3 -29.86 19.20 38.73
CA ARG A 3 -29.55 18.76 37.39
C ARG A 3 -28.37 19.60 36.84
N ILE A 4 -27.21 19.01 36.73
CA ILE A 4 -26.04 19.63 36.05
C ILE A 4 -26.36 19.84 34.61
N SER A 5 -26.33 21.07 34.13
CA SER A 5 -26.61 21.40 32.74
C SER A 5 -25.41 21.05 31.85
N ARG A 6 -25.67 20.64 30.58
CA ARG A 6 -24.65 20.30 29.58
C ARG A 6 -23.65 21.44 29.33
N ARG A 7 -24.05 22.69 29.57
CA ARG A 7 -23.21 23.88 29.45
C ARG A 7 -22.21 24.03 30.62
N SER A 8 -22.55 23.54 31.82
CA SER A 8 -21.65 23.54 32.95
C SER A 8 -20.57 22.48 32.85
N PHE A 9 -20.90 21.33 32.24
CA PHE A 9 -19.94 20.24 32.00
C PHE A 9 -18.85 20.65 30.98
N LEU A 10 -19.20 21.40 29.94
CA LEU A 10 -18.22 21.87 28.91
C LEU A 10 -17.33 23.00 29.40
N LYS A 11 -17.72 23.74 30.43
CA LYS A 11 -16.88 24.80 31.04
C LYS A 11 -15.83 24.27 32.05
N SER A 12 -16.07 23.11 32.62
CA SER A 12 -15.10 22.47 33.55
C SER A 12 -14.03 21.62 32.85
N ALA A 13 -14.17 21.30 31.58
CA ALA A 13 -13.18 20.55 30.78
C ALA A 13 -12.05 21.42 30.20
N GLY A 14 -12.12 22.75 30.34
CA GLY A 14 -11.19 23.71 29.72
C GLY A 14 -10.01 24.19 30.55
N ALA A 15 -9.80 23.71 31.79
CA ALA A 15 -8.86 24.32 32.73
C ALA A 15 -7.81 23.36 33.32
N ALA A 16 -7.28 22.41 32.52
CA ALA A 16 -6.15 21.58 32.97
C ALA A 16 -5.23 21.22 31.79
N ALA A 17 -4.59 22.22 31.19
CA ALA A 17 -3.43 22.02 30.32
C ALA A 17 -2.31 22.95 30.78
N ALA A 18 -1.66 22.63 31.88
CA ALA A 18 -0.39 23.23 32.25
C ALA A 18 0.71 22.53 31.47
N VAL A 19 1.27 23.21 30.47
CA VAL A 19 2.43 22.76 29.71
C VAL A 19 3.67 22.92 30.58
N ILE A 20 4.26 21.81 31.01
CA ILE A 20 5.62 21.78 31.54
C ILE A 20 6.57 21.66 30.36
N VAL A 21 7.23 22.75 30.00
CA VAL A 21 8.32 22.78 29.04
C VAL A 21 9.60 22.39 29.74
N ALA A 22 10.12 21.19 29.52
CA ALA A 22 11.48 20.81 29.86
C ALA A 22 12.38 20.98 28.63
N PRO A 23 13.51 21.72 28.71
CA PRO A 23 14.41 21.88 27.58
C PRO A 23 15.47 20.76 27.58
N GLY A 24 15.63 20.12 26.43
CA GLY A 24 16.83 19.36 26.09
C GLY A 24 16.66 17.85 25.97
N CYS A 25 16.40 17.40 24.76
CA CYS A 25 16.80 16.14 24.11
C CYS A 25 15.80 15.77 22.99
N GLU A 26 15.87 16.44 21.85
CA GLU A 26 14.97 16.11 20.74
C GLU A 26 15.48 16.61 19.38
N ARG A 27 16.52 15.96 18.85
CA ARG A 27 16.77 16.08 17.41
C ARG A 27 16.80 14.76 16.67
N SER A 28 17.03 13.64 17.34
CA SER A 28 17.08 12.30 16.76
C SER A 28 15.69 11.65 16.57
N GLY A 29 14.72 11.95 17.46
CA GLY A 29 13.38 11.36 17.38
C GLY A 29 12.46 11.95 16.30
N ARG A 30 12.71 13.20 15.87
CA ARG A 30 11.82 13.85 14.87
C ARG A 30 12.04 13.39 13.43
N GLU A 31 13.22 12.91 13.11
CA GLU A 31 13.51 12.40 11.75
C GLU A 31 12.98 10.98 11.58
N SER A 32 13.05 10.14 12.62
CA SER A 32 12.44 8.81 12.65
C SER A 32 10.90 8.89 12.66
N ALA A 33 10.31 9.84 13.39
CA ALA A 33 8.86 10.05 13.40
C ALA A 33 8.31 10.59 12.08
N ARG A 34 9.11 11.33 11.30
CA ARG A 34 8.68 11.80 9.95
C ARG A 34 8.72 10.69 8.90
N LYS A 35 9.60 9.69 9.01
CA LYS A 35 9.57 8.51 8.15
C LYS A 35 8.40 7.58 8.47
N GLY A 36 7.98 7.48 9.75
CA GLY A 36 6.78 6.74 10.16
C GLY A 36 5.45 7.37 9.74
N ALA A 37 5.43 8.65 9.35
CA ALA A 37 4.19 9.34 8.93
C ALA A 37 3.74 9.01 7.49
N ARG A 38 4.57 8.32 6.69
CA ARG A 38 4.22 7.96 5.30
C ARG A 38 3.33 6.72 5.23
N TYR A 39 3.48 5.81 6.15
CA TYR A 39 2.80 4.51 6.18
C TYR A 39 1.85 4.41 7.37
N VAL A 40 0.72 3.75 7.17
CA VAL A 40 -0.30 3.47 8.18
C VAL A 40 -0.11 2.07 8.77
N PHE A 41 0.24 1.11 7.93
CA PHE A 41 0.45 -0.28 8.31
C PHE A 41 1.92 -0.58 8.61
N PHE A 42 2.85 -0.24 7.72
CA PHE A 42 4.25 -0.59 7.88
C PHE A 42 4.94 0.27 8.96
N ASN A 43 5.68 -0.39 9.84
CA ASN A 43 6.70 0.28 10.65
C ASN A 43 7.98 0.54 9.82
N ALA A 44 8.97 1.21 10.44
CA ALA A 44 10.20 1.58 9.73
C ALA A 44 11.02 0.38 9.23
N ASP A 45 11.08 -0.70 10.02
CA ASP A 45 11.85 -1.89 9.66
C ASP A 45 11.18 -2.67 8.52
N GLU A 46 9.86 -2.75 8.55
CA GLU A 46 9.07 -3.37 7.49
C GLU A 46 9.17 -2.59 6.17
N ALA A 47 9.05 -1.27 6.24
CA ALA A 47 9.24 -0.39 5.09
C ALA A 47 10.67 -0.50 4.52
N ALA A 48 11.68 -0.67 5.37
CA ALA A 48 13.07 -0.87 4.95
C ALA A 48 13.31 -2.19 4.17
N PHE A 49 12.39 -3.15 4.27
CA PHE A 49 12.38 -4.33 3.40
C PHE A 49 11.52 -4.08 2.15
N ILE A 50 10.30 -3.58 2.32
CA ILE A 50 9.31 -3.48 1.22
C ILE A 50 9.79 -2.51 0.14
N GLU A 51 10.27 -1.31 0.49
CA GLU A 51 10.71 -0.32 -0.50
C GLU A 51 11.78 -0.87 -1.47
N PRO A 52 12.92 -1.40 -1.00
CA PRO A 52 13.90 -1.98 -1.91
C PRO A 52 13.43 -3.27 -2.58
N ALA A 53 12.58 -4.07 -1.96
CA ALA A 53 12.05 -5.29 -2.56
C ALA A 53 11.18 -4.98 -3.80
N VAL A 54 10.23 -4.07 -3.68
CA VAL A 54 9.40 -3.67 -4.84
C VAL A 54 10.22 -2.97 -5.92
N ALA A 55 11.27 -2.22 -5.54
CA ALA A 55 12.20 -1.60 -6.49
C ALA A 55 13.02 -2.63 -7.28
N ARG A 56 13.24 -3.84 -6.72
CA ARG A 56 13.87 -4.94 -7.47
C ARG A 56 12.87 -5.68 -8.37
N LEU A 57 11.59 -5.74 -7.98
CA LEU A 57 10.55 -6.40 -8.78
C LEU A 57 10.16 -5.58 -10.03
N ILE A 58 9.99 -4.27 -9.88
CA ILE A 58 9.75 -3.34 -11.00
C ILE A 58 10.75 -2.17 -10.85
N PRO A 59 11.96 -2.30 -11.39
CA PRO A 59 12.98 -1.26 -11.32
C PRO A 59 12.66 -0.09 -12.27
N ALA A 60 13.16 1.10 -11.92
CA ALA A 60 13.27 2.19 -12.89
C ALA A 60 14.44 1.89 -13.85
N ASP A 61 14.18 1.93 -15.13
CA ASP A 61 15.17 1.67 -16.18
C ASP A 61 14.89 2.54 -17.44
N GLU A 62 15.56 2.23 -18.54
CA GLU A 62 15.39 2.93 -19.82
C GLU A 62 13.97 2.77 -20.41
N THR A 63 13.22 1.76 -19.99
CA THR A 63 11.84 1.53 -20.42
C THR A 63 10.89 2.51 -19.73
N GLY A 64 11.17 2.87 -18.48
CA GLY A 64 10.34 3.82 -17.75
C GLY A 64 10.57 3.84 -16.23
N PRO A 65 9.70 4.56 -15.52
CA PRO A 65 9.73 4.66 -14.06
C PRO A 65 9.39 3.32 -13.39
N GLY A 66 9.96 3.09 -12.21
CA GLY A 66 9.75 1.88 -11.44
C GLY A 66 8.67 2.01 -10.36
N SER A 67 8.61 0.98 -9.50
CA SER A 67 7.63 0.86 -8.43
C SER A 67 7.71 1.96 -7.37
N LEU A 68 8.90 2.51 -7.10
CA LEU A 68 9.05 3.59 -6.12
C LEU A 68 8.49 4.91 -6.65
N GLU A 69 8.71 5.24 -7.91
CA GLU A 69 8.15 6.41 -8.58
C GLU A 69 6.62 6.31 -8.69
N ALA A 70 6.11 5.07 -8.84
CA ALA A 70 4.67 4.78 -8.84
C ALA A 70 4.04 4.78 -7.43
N ASP A 71 4.79 5.03 -6.36
CA ASP A 71 4.32 4.94 -4.97
C ASP A 71 3.70 3.57 -4.61
N VAL A 72 4.19 2.46 -5.21
CA VAL A 72 3.73 1.10 -4.94
C VAL A 72 3.76 0.73 -3.45
N PRO A 73 4.82 1.08 -2.67
CA PRO A 73 4.81 0.81 -1.23
C PRO A 73 3.63 1.41 -0.48
N VAL A 74 3.15 2.59 -0.91
CA VAL A 74 1.96 3.25 -0.33
C VAL A 74 0.69 2.49 -0.67
N TYR A 75 0.59 1.94 -1.88
CA TYR A 75 -0.52 1.06 -2.26
C TYR A 75 -0.59 -0.16 -1.35
N ILE A 76 0.52 -0.90 -1.23
CA ILE A 76 0.60 -2.11 -0.39
C ILE A 76 0.24 -1.79 1.06
N ASP A 77 0.79 -0.71 1.61
CA ASP A 77 0.52 -0.22 2.97
C ASP A 77 -0.98 0.01 3.21
N ARG A 78 -1.65 0.70 2.29
CA ARG A 78 -3.08 1.01 2.40
C ARG A 78 -3.96 -0.23 2.27
N GLN A 79 -3.64 -1.14 1.35
CA GLN A 79 -4.38 -2.39 1.19
C GLN A 79 -4.28 -3.25 2.46
N LEU A 80 -3.08 -3.38 3.02
CA LEU A 80 -2.85 -4.12 4.26
C LEU A 80 -3.49 -3.47 5.49
N ALA A 81 -3.59 -2.14 5.53
CA ALA A 81 -4.28 -1.40 6.59
C ALA A 81 -5.82 -1.47 6.46
N GLY A 82 -6.33 -1.82 5.28
CA GLY A 82 -7.75 -1.81 4.96
C GLY A 82 -8.49 -3.12 5.26
N ALA A 83 -9.74 -3.18 4.78
CA ALA A 83 -10.62 -4.33 4.97
C ALA A 83 -10.05 -5.62 4.34
N TRP A 84 -9.43 -5.51 3.16
CA TRP A 84 -8.75 -6.64 2.52
C TRP A 84 -7.62 -7.19 3.40
N GLY A 85 -6.75 -6.33 3.92
CA GLY A 85 -5.69 -6.73 4.85
C GLY A 85 -6.21 -7.40 6.12
N ALA A 86 -7.36 -6.97 6.61
CA ALA A 86 -8.05 -7.61 7.74
C ALA A 86 -8.73 -8.94 7.37
N GLY A 87 -8.74 -9.33 6.09
CA GLY A 87 -9.34 -10.57 5.61
C GLY A 87 -10.86 -10.54 5.51
N ALA A 88 -11.46 -9.38 5.19
CA ALA A 88 -12.91 -9.21 5.08
C ALA A 88 -13.55 -10.18 4.08
N ASP A 89 -12.84 -10.50 2.99
CA ASP A 89 -13.32 -11.38 1.92
C ASP A 89 -12.82 -12.83 2.05
N LEU A 90 -12.13 -13.16 3.15
CA LEU A 90 -11.60 -14.49 3.38
C LEU A 90 -12.55 -15.33 4.26
N TYR A 91 -12.71 -16.60 3.87
CA TYR A 91 -13.33 -17.59 4.74
C TYR A 91 -12.38 -17.93 5.91
N ARG A 92 -12.78 -17.54 7.13
CA ARG A 92 -11.93 -17.57 8.32
C ARG A 92 -12.24 -18.69 9.32
N SER A 93 -13.03 -19.67 8.93
CA SER A 93 -13.34 -20.81 9.82
C SER A 93 -12.46 -22.00 9.52
N GLY A 94 -11.74 -22.51 10.55
CA GLY A 94 -11.01 -23.77 10.46
C GLY A 94 -11.92 -24.99 10.39
N PRO A 95 -11.37 -26.22 10.23
CA PRO A 95 -9.95 -26.54 10.28
C PRO A 95 -9.19 -26.12 9.01
N TRP A 96 -7.92 -25.65 9.21
CA TRP A 96 -7.04 -25.27 8.13
C TRP A 96 -6.29 -26.51 7.62
N GLN A 97 -6.51 -26.85 6.37
CA GLN A 97 -5.87 -28.00 5.70
C GLN A 97 -5.18 -27.51 4.43
N SER A 98 -4.11 -28.23 4.05
CA SER A 98 -3.47 -27.97 2.76
C SER A 98 -4.44 -28.29 1.64
N GLY A 99 -4.72 -27.32 0.81
CA GLY A 99 -5.55 -27.45 -0.38
C GLY A 99 -4.72 -27.84 -1.61
N LYS A 100 -5.42 -28.05 -2.74
CA LYS A 100 -4.80 -28.11 -4.05
C LYS A 100 -4.53 -26.70 -4.58
N PRO A 101 -3.55 -26.50 -5.50
CA PRO A 101 -3.26 -25.18 -6.07
C PRO A 101 -4.50 -24.46 -6.62
N GLU A 102 -5.43 -25.20 -7.25
CA GLU A 102 -6.65 -24.66 -7.84
C GLU A 102 -7.67 -24.14 -6.82
N GLN A 103 -7.48 -24.44 -5.53
CA GLN A 103 -8.38 -24.01 -4.45
C GLN A 103 -7.99 -22.62 -3.90
N GLY A 104 -6.90 -22.03 -4.38
CA GLY A 104 -6.42 -20.72 -3.95
C GLY A 104 -5.86 -20.71 -2.52
N TYR A 105 -5.98 -19.56 -1.87
CA TYR A 105 -5.39 -19.31 -0.55
C TYR A 105 -6.04 -20.15 0.55
N GLN A 106 -5.22 -20.96 1.25
CA GLN A 106 -5.68 -21.90 2.29
C GLN A 106 -5.00 -21.67 3.66
N LEU A 107 -4.22 -20.62 3.82
CA LEU A 107 -3.54 -20.34 5.09
C LEU A 107 -4.50 -19.67 6.10
N ARG A 108 -4.19 -19.83 7.38
CA ARG A 108 -4.94 -19.22 8.48
C ARG A 108 -4.76 -17.72 8.64
N PHE A 109 -3.74 -17.15 7.99
CA PHE A 109 -3.38 -15.75 8.13
C PHE A 109 -4.28 -14.85 7.28
N THR A 110 -4.64 -13.68 7.79
CA THR A 110 -5.09 -12.59 6.93
C THR A 110 -3.92 -12.05 6.12
N PRO A 111 -4.13 -11.29 5.04
CA PRO A 111 -3.04 -10.66 4.33
C PRO A 111 -2.13 -9.81 5.24
N ALA A 112 -2.71 -9.03 6.14
CA ALA A 112 -1.94 -8.26 7.12
C ALA A 112 -1.11 -9.13 8.06
N GLU A 113 -1.67 -10.21 8.59
CA GLU A 113 -0.97 -11.17 9.44
C GLU A 113 0.14 -11.91 8.68
N LEU A 114 -0.11 -12.27 7.43
CA LEU A 114 0.87 -12.91 6.55
C LEU A 114 2.10 -12.01 6.38
N PHE A 115 1.89 -10.76 5.96
CA PHE A 115 2.99 -9.82 5.78
C PHE A 115 3.76 -9.56 7.08
N ARG A 116 3.08 -9.28 8.19
CA ARG A 116 3.72 -9.06 9.49
C ARG A 116 4.57 -10.26 9.93
N THR A 117 4.04 -11.47 9.76
CA THR A 117 4.71 -12.69 10.19
C THR A 117 5.94 -12.96 9.33
N ALA A 118 5.79 -12.87 8.01
CA ALA A 118 6.87 -13.10 7.07
C ALA A 118 7.99 -12.05 7.20
N LEU A 119 7.66 -10.76 7.29
CA LEU A 119 8.65 -9.68 7.42
C LEU A 119 9.46 -9.80 8.70
N ARG A 120 8.84 -10.20 9.80
CA ARG A 120 9.55 -10.48 11.06
C ARG A 120 10.54 -11.63 10.88
N ALA A 121 10.10 -12.73 10.28
CA ALA A 121 10.97 -13.89 10.04
C ALA A 121 12.14 -13.54 9.12
N ILE A 122 11.91 -12.80 8.04
CA ILE A 122 12.92 -12.29 7.12
C ILE A 122 13.96 -11.44 7.85
N THR A 123 13.53 -10.51 8.68
CA THR A 123 14.43 -9.66 9.48
C THR A 123 15.31 -10.50 10.42
N GLU A 124 14.73 -11.51 11.08
CA GLU A 124 15.47 -12.41 11.93
C GLU A 124 16.48 -13.27 11.16
N ASP A 125 16.10 -13.78 9.99
CA ASP A 125 16.97 -14.59 9.13
C ASP A 125 18.19 -13.80 8.64
N LEU A 126 17.96 -12.58 8.15
CA LEU A 126 19.05 -11.68 7.72
C LEU A 126 20.01 -11.37 8.86
N ARG A 127 19.47 -11.13 10.07
CA ARG A 127 20.28 -10.89 11.27
C ARG A 127 21.12 -12.11 11.65
N LYS A 128 20.52 -13.31 11.64
CA LYS A 128 21.22 -14.57 11.93
C LYS A 128 22.33 -14.88 10.91
N ALA A 129 22.10 -14.53 9.65
CA ALA A 129 23.08 -14.69 8.58
C ALA A 129 24.18 -13.61 8.58
N ASN A 130 24.18 -12.67 9.54
CA ASN A 130 25.07 -11.50 9.59
C ASN A 130 25.06 -10.66 8.30
N GLN A 131 23.95 -10.67 7.56
CA GLN A 131 23.78 -9.90 6.33
C GLN A 131 23.30 -8.46 6.59
N GLY A 132 22.83 -8.17 7.80
CA GLY A 132 22.29 -6.85 8.16
C GLY A 132 20.89 -6.62 7.64
N GLU A 133 20.58 -5.36 7.33
CA GLU A 133 19.27 -4.97 6.79
C GLU A 133 19.22 -5.21 5.27
N PHE A 134 18.10 -5.70 4.76
CA PHE A 134 17.89 -5.95 3.34
C PHE A 134 18.19 -4.70 2.46
N ALA A 135 17.77 -3.52 2.92
CA ALA A 135 18.02 -2.25 2.23
C ALA A 135 19.51 -1.93 2.03
N LYS A 136 20.39 -2.48 2.86
CA LYS A 136 21.84 -2.26 2.81
C LYS A 136 22.59 -3.29 1.96
N LEU A 137 21.90 -4.33 1.50
CA LEU A 137 22.48 -5.33 0.60
C LEU A 137 22.72 -4.71 -0.78
N LYS A 138 23.75 -5.21 -1.48
CA LYS A 138 23.95 -4.89 -2.89
C LYS A 138 22.79 -5.40 -3.73
N PRO A 139 22.44 -4.75 -4.84
CA PRO A 139 21.31 -5.16 -5.71
C PRO A 139 21.31 -6.64 -6.08
N GLU A 140 22.48 -7.21 -6.41
CA GLU A 140 22.61 -8.61 -6.80
C GLU A 140 22.26 -9.54 -5.63
N LYS A 141 22.58 -9.13 -4.39
CA LYS A 141 22.24 -9.90 -3.18
C LYS A 141 20.76 -9.75 -2.79
N GLN A 142 20.16 -8.60 -3.08
CA GLN A 142 18.71 -8.42 -2.94
C GLN A 142 17.96 -9.34 -3.91
N ASP A 143 18.39 -9.40 -5.18
CA ASP A 143 17.81 -10.29 -6.19
C ASP A 143 17.97 -11.77 -5.83
N GLU A 144 19.16 -12.17 -5.37
CA GLU A 144 19.43 -13.53 -4.91
C GLU A 144 18.52 -13.91 -3.74
N TYR A 145 18.32 -13.00 -2.79
CA TYR A 145 17.45 -13.21 -1.64
C TYR A 145 15.97 -13.34 -2.08
N LEU A 146 15.48 -12.47 -2.94
CA LEU A 146 14.11 -12.53 -3.46
C LEU A 146 13.87 -13.84 -4.25
N ARG A 147 14.81 -14.26 -5.12
CA ARG A 147 14.74 -15.56 -5.80
C ARG A 147 14.74 -16.73 -4.82
N SER A 148 15.44 -16.62 -3.69
CA SER A 148 15.41 -17.65 -2.66
C SER A 148 14.05 -17.76 -1.96
N LEU A 149 13.31 -16.65 -1.83
CA LEU A 149 11.93 -16.67 -1.31
C LEU A 149 10.98 -17.36 -2.28
N GLU A 150 11.17 -17.14 -3.59
CA GLU A 150 10.37 -17.73 -4.65
C GLU A 150 10.62 -19.24 -4.81
N SER A 151 11.91 -19.65 -4.91
CA SER A 151 12.28 -20.99 -5.33
C SER A 151 12.47 -21.99 -4.19
N GLN A 152 12.71 -21.51 -2.97
CA GLN A 152 12.96 -22.35 -1.80
C GLN A 152 11.74 -22.36 -0.89
N SER A 153 11.26 -23.55 -0.54
CA SER A 153 10.19 -23.71 0.44
C SER A 153 10.71 -23.46 1.87
N ARG A 154 10.88 -22.17 2.21
CA ARG A 154 11.29 -21.72 3.54
C ARG A 154 10.07 -21.43 4.39
N ASP A 155 10.15 -21.71 5.68
CA ASP A 155 9.11 -21.35 6.64
C ASP A 155 9.41 -19.96 7.25
N LEU A 156 8.55 -19.01 6.98
CA LEU A 156 8.62 -17.65 7.55
C LEU A 156 7.65 -17.51 8.73
N GLY A 157 7.84 -18.35 9.76
CA GLY A 157 6.98 -18.32 10.94
C GLY A 157 5.58 -18.91 10.73
N GLY A 158 5.48 -19.94 9.92
CA GLY A 158 4.24 -20.59 9.51
C GLY A 158 3.70 -20.08 8.17
N VAL A 159 4.37 -19.11 7.55
CA VAL A 159 4.07 -18.62 6.19
C VAL A 159 5.10 -19.22 5.22
N PRO A 160 4.69 -20.02 4.23
CA PRO A 160 5.60 -20.46 3.17
C PRO A 160 6.17 -19.25 2.41
N SER A 161 7.50 -19.25 2.20
CA SER A 161 8.18 -18.12 1.55
C SER A 161 7.66 -17.83 0.15
N GLN A 162 7.27 -18.85 -0.60
CA GLN A 162 6.66 -18.72 -1.93
C GLN A 162 5.35 -17.94 -1.88
N ILE A 163 4.47 -18.24 -0.93
CA ILE A 163 3.19 -17.53 -0.77
C ILE A 163 3.41 -16.05 -0.41
N PHE A 164 4.41 -15.77 0.44
CA PHE A 164 4.77 -14.37 0.71
C PHE A 164 5.32 -13.67 -0.54
N PHE A 165 6.22 -14.33 -1.28
CA PHE A 165 6.81 -13.76 -2.50
C PHE A 165 5.73 -13.50 -3.57
N GLU A 166 4.86 -14.48 -3.84
CA GLU A 166 3.74 -14.35 -4.77
C GLU A 166 2.83 -13.18 -4.37
N SER A 167 2.43 -13.10 -3.09
CA SER A 167 1.61 -11.99 -2.60
C SER A 167 2.30 -10.63 -2.74
N LEU A 168 3.61 -10.55 -2.50
CA LEU A 168 4.39 -9.33 -2.68
C LEU A 168 4.47 -8.93 -4.15
N LEU A 169 4.70 -9.89 -5.05
CA LEU A 169 4.77 -9.67 -6.49
C LEU A 169 3.41 -9.21 -7.05
N GLU A 170 2.33 -9.90 -6.70
CA GLU A 170 0.96 -9.55 -7.11
C GLU A 170 0.63 -8.12 -6.67
N MET A 171 0.81 -7.79 -5.39
CA MET A 171 0.54 -6.44 -4.89
C MET A 171 1.46 -5.38 -5.50
N THR A 172 2.69 -5.75 -5.91
CA THR A 172 3.59 -4.84 -6.62
C THR A 172 3.06 -4.52 -8.01
N ILE A 173 2.60 -5.52 -8.74
CA ILE A 173 2.00 -5.36 -10.08
C ILE A 173 0.68 -4.59 -9.96
N GLU A 174 -0.20 -4.99 -9.04
CA GLU A 174 -1.46 -4.29 -8.80
C GLU A 174 -1.23 -2.81 -8.47
N GLY A 175 -0.33 -2.50 -7.54
CA GLY A 175 -0.02 -1.13 -7.15
C GLY A 175 0.59 -0.30 -8.28
N PHE A 176 1.37 -0.93 -9.18
CA PHE A 176 1.95 -0.24 -10.33
C PHE A 176 0.91 0.12 -11.39
N PHE A 177 -0.17 -0.65 -11.52
CA PHE A 177 -1.22 -0.45 -12.52
C PHE A 177 -2.59 -0.09 -11.92
N SER A 178 -2.69 0.08 -10.60
CA SER A 178 -3.94 0.47 -9.94
C SER A 178 -4.39 1.87 -10.35
N ASP A 179 -5.65 2.18 -10.08
CA ASP A 179 -6.07 3.59 -10.11
C ASP A 179 -5.37 4.37 -8.98
N PRO A 180 -4.83 5.57 -9.23
CA PRO A 180 -4.16 6.39 -8.22
C PRO A 180 -4.96 6.63 -6.93
N VAL A 181 -6.28 6.53 -6.98
CA VAL A 181 -7.15 6.64 -5.80
C VAL A 181 -6.78 5.65 -4.68
N TYR A 182 -6.22 4.50 -5.05
CA TYR A 182 -5.80 3.47 -4.09
C TYR A 182 -4.38 3.68 -3.55
N GLY A 183 -3.62 4.65 -4.07
CA GLY A 183 -2.33 5.06 -3.53
C GLY A 183 -1.11 4.66 -4.35
N GLY A 184 -1.27 3.75 -5.31
CA GLY A 184 -0.23 3.38 -6.29
C GLY A 184 -0.36 4.15 -7.59
N ASN A 185 0.42 3.74 -8.61
CA ASN A 185 0.38 4.29 -9.97
C ASN A 185 0.34 5.82 -10.00
N LYS A 186 1.14 6.42 -9.14
CA LYS A 186 1.20 7.87 -8.98
C LYS A 186 1.35 8.56 -10.33
N ASP A 187 0.58 9.62 -10.54
CA ASP A 187 0.55 10.36 -11.82
C ASP A 187 0.19 9.49 -13.04
N MET A 188 -0.40 8.30 -12.79
CA MET A 188 -0.78 7.31 -13.81
C MET A 188 0.42 6.86 -14.67
N ILE A 189 1.61 6.76 -14.07
CA ILE A 189 2.85 6.45 -14.81
C ILE A 189 2.82 5.06 -15.41
N GLY A 190 2.29 4.05 -14.70
CA GLY A 190 2.12 2.70 -15.23
C GLY A 190 1.13 2.68 -16.40
N TRP A 191 0.03 3.40 -16.32
CA TRP A 191 -0.93 3.51 -17.42
C TRP A 191 -0.36 4.23 -18.65
N LYS A 192 0.41 5.31 -18.42
CA LYS A 192 1.11 6.01 -19.50
C LYS A 192 2.12 5.12 -20.21
N LEU A 193 2.82 4.28 -19.44
CA LEU A 193 3.81 3.35 -19.98
C LEU A 193 3.20 2.35 -20.97
N ILE A 194 2.00 1.83 -20.66
CA ILE A 194 1.32 0.80 -21.49
C ILE A 194 0.26 1.39 -22.43
N GLY A 195 0.05 2.72 -22.41
CA GLY A 195 -1.00 3.37 -23.22
C GLY A 195 -2.42 3.08 -22.75
N PHE A 196 -2.62 2.74 -21.46
CA PHE A 196 -3.96 2.50 -20.92
C PHE A 196 -4.68 3.83 -20.67
N PRO A 197 -5.91 4.00 -21.20
CA PRO A 197 -6.61 5.29 -21.12
C PRO A 197 -7.23 5.59 -19.75
N GLY A 198 -7.30 4.61 -18.84
CA GLY A 198 -7.91 4.79 -17.53
C GLY A 198 -9.43 4.73 -17.53
N ALA A 199 -10.06 5.47 -16.61
CA ALA A 199 -11.46 5.35 -16.24
C ALA A 199 -12.40 6.28 -17.04
N TYR A 200 -12.35 6.25 -18.35
CA TYR A 200 -13.34 6.97 -19.16
C TYR A 200 -14.73 6.32 -19.04
N ALA A 201 -15.76 7.13 -18.79
CA ALA A 201 -17.10 6.66 -18.49
C ALA A 201 -17.76 5.89 -19.66
N ASN A 202 -17.45 6.25 -20.89
CA ASN A 202 -17.96 5.55 -22.07
C ASN A 202 -17.04 5.73 -23.28
N PHE A 203 -17.18 4.81 -24.23
CA PHE A 203 -16.52 4.80 -25.52
C PHE A 203 -17.56 4.67 -26.67
N TYR A 204 -18.82 5.02 -26.42
CA TYR A 204 -19.91 4.85 -27.39
C TYR A 204 -19.63 5.52 -28.73
N GLU A 205 -18.98 6.67 -28.73
CA GLU A 205 -18.59 7.40 -29.95
C GLU A 205 -17.57 6.65 -30.82
N PHE A 206 -16.92 5.60 -30.28
CA PHE A 206 -15.88 4.81 -30.94
C PHE A 206 -16.29 3.37 -31.24
N VAL A 207 -17.53 2.96 -30.89
CA VAL A 207 -17.98 1.55 -30.99
C VAL A 207 -17.84 1.03 -32.42
N ASP A 208 -18.15 1.84 -33.41
CA ASP A 208 -18.08 1.49 -34.84
C ASP A 208 -16.73 1.85 -35.50
N GLN A 209 -15.77 2.34 -34.71
CA GLN A 209 -14.46 2.77 -35.22
C GLN A 209 -13.38 1.78 -34.77
N HIS A 210 -12.87 0.97 -35.70
CA HIS A 210 -11.83 0.00 -35.39
C HIS A 210 -10.44 0.51 -35.77
N GLY A 211 -9.42 0.16 -34.95
CA GLY A 211 -8.03 0.47 -35.24
C GLY A 211 -7.65 1.95 -35.08
N ILE A 212 -8.49 2.76 -34.43
CA ILE A 212 -8.16 4.15 -34.14
C ILE A 212 -7.22 4.24 -32.93
N ALA A 213 -6.30 5.20 -32.97
CA ALA A 213 -5.49 5.54 -31.81
C ALA A 213 -6.29 6.39 -30.82
N PHE A 214 -6.37 5.96 -29.57
CA PHE A 214 -6.99 6.72 -28.49
C PHE A 214 -5.98 7.68 -27.87
N ASN A 215 -5.96 8.93 -28.34
CA ASN A 215 -4.94 9.92 -27.98
C ASN A 215 -5.34 10.84 -26.81
N ARG A 216 -6.23 10.41 -25.93
CA ARG A 216 -6.54 11.17 -24.71
C ARG A 216 -5.57 10.75 -23.59
N PRO A 217 -5.19 11.69 -22.69
CA PRO A 217 -4.41 11.35 -21.52
C PRO A 217 -5.18 10.37 -20.61
N PRO A 218 -4.50 9.50 -19.85
CA PRO A 218 -5.19 8.61 -18.94
C PRO A 218 -5.95 9.41 -17.87
N MET A 219 -7.10 8.90 -17.46
CA MET A 219 -7.98 9.52 -16.47
C MET A 219 -8.23 8.57 -15.30
N SER A 220 -8.01 9.04 -14.07
CA SER A 220 -8.31 8.32 -12.83
C SER A 220 -9.77 8.48 -12.42
N LEU A 221 -10.31 7.52 -11.67
CA LEU A 221 -11.63 7.60 -11.02
C LEU A 221 -11.73 8.80 -10.04
N SER A 222 -10.60 9.22 -9.48
CA SER A 222 -10.53 10.35 -8.55
C SER A 222 -10.41 11.71 -9.25
N GLN A 223 -10.35 11.74 -10.58
CA GLN A 223 -10.16 12.96 -11.35
C GLN A 223 -11.50 13.67 -11.55
N ASP A 224 -11.57 14.95 -11.21
CA ASP A 224 -12.74 15.77 -11.46
C ASP A 224 -12.77 16.36 -12.87
N ALA A 225 -13.83 17.11 -13.20
CA ALA A 225 -13.99 17.74 -14.49
C ALA A 225 -12.91 18.80 -14.83
N SER A 226 -12.14 19.26 -13.84
CA SER A 226 -10.99 20.16 -14.03
C SER A 226 -9.69 19.42 -14.30
N GLY A 227 -9.68 18.08 -14.22
CA GLY A 227 -8.50 17.25 -14.35
C GLY A 227 -7.68 17.15 -13.05
N MET A 228 -8.19 17.67 -11.94
CA MET A 228 -7.53 17.55 -10.64
C MET A 228 -7.78 16.18 -10.02
N VAL A 229 -6.73 15.53 -9.56
CA VAL A 229 -6.80 14.22 -8.91
C VAL A 229 -7.08 14.39 -7.42
N HIS A 230 -8.17 13.80 -6.95
CA HIS A 230 -8.53 13.74 -5.53
C HIS A 230 -8.16 12.38 -4.97
N LEU A 231 -7.20 12.34 -4.06
CA LEU A 231 -6.70 11.10 -3.42
C LEU A 231 -7.60 10.57 -2.29
N HIS A 232 -8.66 11.31 -1.97
CA HIS A 232 -9.69 10.89 -1.01
C HIS A 232 -11.06 11.10 -1.65
N PRO A 233 -12.04 10.21 -1.40
CA PRO A 233 -13.40 10.45 -1.83
C PRO A 233 -13.89 11.72 -1.13
N THR A 234 -13.76 12.83 -1.82
CA THR A 234 -14.48 14.05 -1.42
C THR A 234 -15.95 13.79 -1.67
N ASN A 235 -16.81 14.41 -0.85
CA ASN A 235 -18.26 14.38 -1.06
C ASN A 235 -18.58 14.54 -2.56
N PRO A 236 -19.58 13.82 -3.08
CA PRO A 236 -19.96 13.95 -4.49
C PRO A 236 -20.08 15.43 -4.85
N PRO A 237 -19.62 15.84 -6.04
CA PRO A 237 -19.68 17.23 -6.44
C PRO A 237 -21.11 17.72 -6.26
N GLU A 238 -21.28 18.86 -5.59
CA GLU A 238 -22.57 19.52 -5.49
C GLU A 238 -23.09 19.69 -6.91
N VAL A 239 -24.13 18.94 -7.24
CA VAL A 239 -24.81 19.10 -8.51
C VAL A 239 -25.33 20.54 -8.50
N ALA A 240 -24.66 21.39 -9.29
CA ALA A 240 -25.08 22.78 -9.42
C ALA A 240 -26.56 22.78 -9.81
N GLN A 241 -27.42 23.06 -8.84
CA GLN A 241 -28.83 23.23 -9.08
C GLN A 241 -28.95 24.42 -10.00
N LYS A 242 -29.10 24.16 -11.31
CA LYS A 242 -29.55 25.17 -12.24
C LYS A 242 -30.89 25.68 -11.71
N ARG A 243 -30.85 26.84 -11.07
CA ARG A 243 -32.09 27.61 -10.80
C ARG A 243 -32.79 27.81 -12.12
N ARG A 244 -34.01 27.33 -12.19
CA ARG A 244 -34.98 27.67 -13.22
C ARG A 244 -35.41 29.13 -13.04
#